data_b03021bbf38f6a032576271e8c558efe
#
_entry.id   b03021bbf38f6a032576271e8c558efe
#
_cell.length_a   1.000
_cell.length_b   1.000
_cell.length_c   1.000
_cell.angle_alpha   90.00
_cell.angle_beta   90.00
_cell.angle_gamma   90.00
#
_symmetry.space_group_name_H-M   'P 1'
#
loop_
_entity.id
_entity.type
_entity.pdbx_description
1 polymer ?
#
loop_
_entity_poly.entity_id
_entity_poly.type
_entity_poly.pdbx_seq_one_letter_code
_entity_poly.pdbx_strand_id
1 'polypeptide(L)'
;TPRSVVELLVEMLEPHKGRVFDPCCGSGGMFVQSEKFVQSHRGKVNDLSIYGQESNQTTWRLAKMNLAIRGIDSSQVKWNNEGSFLNDAHKDLKADYVIANPPFNDSDWSGDLLRKDGRWKHGAPPMGNANYAWIQHFLYHLNPTGQAGFVLAKGSLTSKSSGEGDIRKALIEARLIDCIVNLPPKLFLNTQIPACLWFCSRNKANGKFRNRIDEILFIDARNLGYLINRRTREFSEEDIAAIADTYHNWRNPNGDYEDVKGFCASASIERVQELDYVLTPG
;
A
#
# COMPACT_ATOMS: atom_id res chain seq x y z
N THR A 1 -12.54 -1.93 -2.20
CA THR A 1 -11.35 -2.35 -3.00
C THR A 1 -11.70 -3.59 -3.78
N PRO A 2 -11.38 -3.66 -5.09
CA PRO A 2 -11.56 -4.87 -5.89
C PRO A 2 -10.78 -6.04 -5.31
N ARG A 3 -11.39 -7.23 -5.34
CA ARG A 3 -10.78 -8.44 -4.75
C ARG A 3 -9.41 -8.73 -5.34
N SER A 4 -9.26 -8.68 -6.66
CA SER A 4 -8.00 -8.98 -7.33
C SER A 4 -6.86 -8.00 -6.98
N VAL A 5 -7.19 -6.74 -6.67
CA VAL A 5 -6.19 -5.76 -6.18
C VAL A 5 -5.75 -6.09 -4.75
N VAL A 6 -6.69 -6.50 -3.89
CA VAL A 6 -6.38 -6.93 -2.52
C VAL A 6 -5.50 -8.19 -2.55
N GLU A 7 -5.86 -9.16 -3.38
CA GLU A 7 -5.07 -10.38 -3.60
C GLU A 7 -3.65 -10.04 -4.06
N LEU A 8 -3.50 -9.14 -5.03
CA LEU A 8 -2.19 -8.70 -5.53
C LEU A 8 -1.33 -8.07 -4.43
N LEU A 9 -1.89 -7.15 -3.64
CA LEU A 9 -1.16 -6.51 -2.52
C LEU A 9 -0.66 -7.56 -1.53
N VAL A 10 -1.50 -8.51 -1.15
CA VAL A 10 -1.16 -9.56 -0.19
C VAL A 10 -0.13 -10.54 -0.77
N GLU A 11 -0.29 -10.97 -2.03
CA GLU A 11 0.68 -11.86 -2.69
C GLU A 11 2.06 -11.20 -2.83
N MET A 12 2.12 -9.89 -3.05
CA MET A 12 3.39 -9.17 -3.11
C MET A 12 4.06 -9.02 -1.74
N LEU A 13 3.29 -8.78 -0.67
CA LEU A 13 3.84 -8.58 0.68
C LEU A 13 4.09 -9.87 1.46
N GLU A 14 3.36 -10.94 1.16
CA GLU A 14 3.49 -12.27 1.80
C GLU A 14 3.43 -12.22 3.34
N PRO A 15 2.31 -11.74 3.94
CA PRO A 15 2.20 -11.63 5.39
C PRO A 15 1.95 -13.00 6.03
N HIS A 16 3.00 -13.71 6.44
CA HIS A 16 2.88 -15.02 7.07
C HIS A 16 2.55 -14.97 8.56
N LYS A 17 3.07 -13.99 9.27
CA LYS A 17 2.87 -13.78 10.71
C LYS A 17 3.21 -12.35 11.11
N GLY A 18 2.74 -11.93 12.27
CA GLY A 18 3.03 -10.62 12.82
C GLY A 18 1.83 -9.68 12.77
N ARG A 19 2.08 -8.40 12.91
CA ARG A 19 1.05 -7.37 12.99
C ARG A 19 0.75 -6.80 11.61
N VAL A 20 -0.52 -6.87 11.21
CA VAL A 20 -1.05 -6.25 9.98
C VAL A 20 -1.96 -5.10 10.35
N PHE A 21 -1.69 -3.93 9.82
CA PHE A 21 -2.44 -2.71 10.09
C PHE A 21 -3.08 -2.12 8.83
N ASP A 22 -4.35 -1.76 8.97
CA ASP A 22 -5.12 -0.99 7.97
C ASP A 22 -5.88 0.14 8.67
N PRO A 23 -5.40 1.39 8.59
CA PRO A 23 -6.01 2.54 9.27
C PRO A 23 -7.28 3.08 8.58
N CYS A 24 -7.68 2.49 7.47
CA CYS A 24 -8.88 2.82 6.69
C CYS A 24 -9.55 1.53 6.18
N CYS A 25 -9.79 0.59 7.11
CA CYS A 25 -10.00 -0.82 6.81
C CYS A 25 -11.32 -1.15 6.09
N GLY A 26 -12.26 -0.23 6.01
CA GLY A 26 -13.53 -0.48 5.37
C GLY A 26 -14.21 -1.71 5.98
N SER A 27 -14.66 -2.63 5.14
CA SER A 27 -15.28 -3.89 5.56
C SER A 27 -14.30 -5.00 5.97
N GLY A 28 -13.01 -4.70 6.09
CA GLY A 28 -11.97 -5.64 6.52
C GLY A 28 -11.42 -6.55 5.43
N GLY A 29 -11.59 -6.21 4.18
CA GLY A 29 -11.17 -7.04 3.03
C GLY A 29 -9.67 -7.37 3.01
N MET A 30 -8.81 -6.41 3.40
CA MET A 30 -7.36 -6.63 3.49
C MET A 30 -7.02 -7.70 4.53
N PHE A 31 -7.69 -7.69 5.67
CA PHE A 31 -7.49 -8.68 6.74
C PHE A 31 -7.95 -10.08 6.30
N VAL A 32 -9.13 -10.16 5.69
CA VAL A 32 -9.67 -11.43 5.18
C VAL A 32 -8.72 -12.07 4.18
N GLN A 33 -8.19 -11.29 3.25
CA GLN A 33 -7.29 -11.80 2.23
C GLN A 33 -5.92 -12.17 2.82
N SER A 34 -5.41 -11.41 3.79
CA SER A 34 -4.18 -11.74 4.50
C SER A 34 -4.30 -13.06 5.26
N GLU A 35 -5.41 -13.30 5.95
CA GLU A 35 -5.68 -14.59 6.61
C GLU A 35 -5.83 -15.75 5.63
N LYS A 36 -6.46 -15.54 4.48
CA LYS A 36 -6.53 -16.56 3.42
C LYS A 36 -5.13 -16.92 2.89
N PHE A 37 -4.26 -15.94 2.72
CA PHE A 37 -2.87 -16.16 2.33
C PHE A 37 -2.15 -17.03 3.35
N VAL A 38 -2.26 -16.73 4.65
CA VAL A 38 -1.66 -17.53 5.73
C VAL A 38 -2.16 -18.97 5.67
N GLN A 39 -3.47 -19.19 5.56
CA GLN A 39 -4.06 -20.52 5.50
C GLN A 39 -3.60 -21.32 4.27
N SER A 40 -3.52 -20.69 3.11
CA SER A 40 -3.03 -21.34 1.87
C SER A 40 -1.56 -21.76 1.94
N HIS A 41 -0.78 -21.11 2.82
CA HIS A 41 0.63 -21.40 3.08
C HIS A 41 0.87 -22.21 4.37
N ARG A 42 -0.12 -23.02 4.78
CA ARG A 42 -0.05 -23.91 5.95
C ARG A 42 0.04 -23.20 7.31
N GLY A 43 -0.26 -21.93 7.38
CA GLY A 43 -0.42 -21.20 8.63
C GLY A 43 -1.77 -21.46 9.30
N LYS A 44 -1.93 -20.95 10.50
CA LYS A 44 -3.16 -21.08 11.31
C LYS A 44 -3.91 -19.75 11.30
N VAL A 45 -5.22 -19.85 11.50
CA VAL A 45 -6.05 -18.65 11.76
C VAL A 45 -5.48 -17.91 12.97
N ASN A 46 -5.39 -16.59 12.84
CA ASN A 46 -4.80 -15.69 13.85
C ASN A 46 -3.27 -15.83 14.07
N ASP A 47 -2.53 -16.42 13.13
CA ASP A 47 -1.07 -16.23 13.07
C ASP A 47 -0.71 -14.76 12.80
N LEU A 48 -1.65 -14.01 12.19
CA LEU A 48 -1.60 -12.56 12.09
C LEU A 48 -2.35 -11.89 13.24
N SER A 49 -1.76 -10.83 13.79
CA SER A 49 -2.44 -9.92 14.72
C SER A 49 -2.96 -8.72 13.93
N ILE A 50 -4.27 -8.58 13.86
CA ILE A 50 -4.95 -7.60 13.02
C ILE A 50 -5.26 -6.34 13.81
N TYR A 51 -4.87 -5.20 13.27
CA TYR A 51 -5.14 -3.86 13.79
C TYR A 51 -5.81 -3.05 12.69
N GLY A 52 -6.93 -2.43 13.00
CA GLY A 52 -7.67 -1.64 12.04
C GLY A 52 -8.33 -0.43 12.66
N GLN A 53 -8.67 0.51 11.80
CA GLN A 53 -9.50 1.65 12.13
C GLN A 53 -10.43 2.00 10.99
N GLU A 54 -11.66 2.38 11.31
CA GLU A 54 -12.66 2.84 10.37
C GLU A 54 -13.45 4.00 10.98
N SER A 55 -13.69 5.05 10.19
CA SER A 55 -14.41 6.24 10.65
C SER A 55 -15.94 6.12 10.52
N ASN A 56 -16.43 5.29 9.61
CA ASN A 56 -17.85 5.04 9.45
C ASN A 56 -18.31 3.87 10.34
N GLN A 57 -19.21 4.14 11.27
CA GLN A 57 -19.68 3.14 12.24
C GLN A 57 -20.36 1.93 11.59
N THR A 58 -21.17 2.15 10.57
CA THR A 58 -21.86 1.07 9.87
C THR A 58 -20.86 0.18 9.15
N THR A 59 -19.90 0.78 8.46
CA THR A 59 -18.81 0.04 7.79
C THR A 59 -17.95 -0.72 8.80
N TRP A 60 -17.63 -0.12 9.95
CA TRP A 60 -16.93 -0.80 11.02
C TRP A 60 -17.69 -2.03 11.54
N ARG A 61 -19.01 -1.91 11.75
CA ARG A 61 -19.86 -3.07 12.13
C ARG A 61 -19.81 -4.17 11.09
N LEU A 62 -19.84 -3.82 9.80
CA LEU A 62 -19.68 -4.79 8.71
C LEU A 62 -18.31 -5.47 8.76
N ALA A 63 -17.23 -4.74 9.04
CA ALA A 63 -15.91 -5.32 9.23
C ALA A 63 -15.89 -6.33 10.38
N LYS A 64 -16.45 -5.96 11.54
CA LYS A 64 -16.57 -6.84 12.71
C LYS A 64 -17.31 -8.13 12.38
N MET A 65 -18.45 -8.04 11.68
CA MET A 65 -19.24 -9.20 11.25
C MET A 65 -18.46 -10.06 10.25
N ASN A 66 -17.82 -9.42 9.26
CA ASN A 66 -17.06 -10.10 8.22
C ASN A 66 -15.91 -10.93 8.79
N LEU A 67 -15.20 -10.37 9.78
CA LEU A 67 -14.10 -11.05 10.47
C LEU A 67 -14.60 -12.14 11.42
N ALA A 68 -15.69 -11.88 12.18
CA ALA A 68 -16.27 -12.85 13.10
C ALA A 68 -16.75 -14.13 12.41
N ILE A 69 -17.43 -14.04 11.28
CA ILE A 69 -17.90 -15.19 10.49
C ILE A 69 -16.72 -16.10 10.07
N ARG A 70 -15.52 -15.55 9.96
CA ARG A 70 -14.31 -16.30 9.55
C ARG A 70 -13.43 -16.71 10.72
N GLY A 71 -13.86 -16.46 11.95
CA GLY A 71 -13.09 -16.77 13.16
C GLY A 71 -11.82 -15.90 13.32
N ILE A 72 -11.76 -14.75 12.66
CA ILE A 72 -10.63 -13.82 12.75
C ILE A 72 -10.83 -12.90 13.93
N ASP A 73 -9.82 -12.80 14.82
CA ASP A 73 -9.87 -11.90 15.97
C ASP A 73 -9.90 -10.43 15.51
N SER A 74 -10.99 -9.74 15.80
CA SER A 74 -11.22 -8.35 15.45
C SER A 74 -11.20 -7.40 16.65
N SER A 75 -10.66 -7.82 17.79
CA SER A 75 -10.62 -7.02 19.02
C SER A 75 -9.91 -5.70 18.85
N GLN A 76 -8.92 -5.63 17.97
CA GLN A 76 -8.13 -4.44 17.65
C GLN A 76 -8.62 -3.67 16.40
N VAL A 77 -9.79 -3.99 15.89
CA VAL A 77 -10.45 -3.18 14.85
C VAL A 77 -11.32 -2.15 15.54
N LYS A 78 -10.90 -0.90 15.52
CA LYS A 78 -11.47 0.22 16.29
C LYS A 78 -12.31 1.13 15.41
N TRP A 79 -13.20 1.87 16.03
CA TRP A 79 -14.02 2.90 15.40
C TRP A 79 -13.92 4.21 16.15
N ASN A 80 -13.83 5.31 15.41
CA ASN A 80 -14.20 6.64 15.87
C ASN A 80 -14.59 7.50 14.65
N ASN A 81 -15.41 8.51 14.86
CA ASN A 81 -15.91 9.38 13.80
C ASN A 81 -14.91 10.47 13.36
N GLU A 82 -13.82 10.66 14.08
CA GLU A 82 -12.82 11.69 13.80
C GLU A 82 -11.77 11.20 12.76
N GLY A 83 -11.68 9.88 12.56
CA GLY A 83 -10.75 9.27 11.62
C GLY A 83 -9.31 9.14 12.13
N SER A 84 -8.49 8.49 11.31
CA SER A 84 -7.13 8.07 11.69
C SER A 84 -6.14 9.22 11.85
N PHE A 85 -6.39 10.36 11.23
CA PHE A 85 -5.48 11.50 11.36
C PHE A 85 -5.70 12.27 12.65
N LEU A 86 -6.94 12.62 12.97
CA LEU A 86 -7.27 13.39 14.18
C LEU A 86 -7.28 12.54 15.44
N ASN A 87 -7.74 11.31 15.34
CA ASN A 87 -7.87 10.41 16.48
C ASN A 87 -7.39 9.00 16.12
N ASP A 88 -6.07 8.85 16.07
CA ASP A 88 -5.43 7.57 15.81
C ASP A 88 -5.68 6.61 17.00
N ALA A 89 -6.44 5.56 16.76
CA ALA A 89 -6.77 4.55 17.77
C ALA A 89 -5.58 3.65 18.14
N HIS A 90 -4.50 3.71 17.38
CA HIS A 90 -3.34 2.83 17.53
C HIS A 90 -2.01 3.61 17.56
N LYS A 91 -1.97 4.74 18.27
CA LYS A 91 -0.84 5.71 18.27
C LYS A 91 0.55 5.10 18.42
N ASP A 92 0.69 4.06 19.23
CA ASP A 92 1.97 3.44 19.56
C ASP A 92 2.24 2.16 18.75
N LEU A 93 1.32 1.78 17.87
CA LEU A 93 1.46 0.58 17.06
C LEU A 93 2.63 0.72 16.08
N LYS A 94 3.49 -0.29 16.09
CA LYS A 94 4.51 -0.52 15.06
C LYS A 94 4.24 -1.89 14.44
N ALA A 95 3.73 -1.89 13.22
CA ALA A 95 3.30 -3.07 12.49
C ALA A 95 4.41 -3.66 11.62
N ASP A 96 4.33 -4.95 11.36
CA ASP A 96 5.16 -5.64 10.38
C ASP A 96 4.71 -5.33 8.95
N TYR A 97 3.40 -5.20 8.78
CA TYR A 97 2.77 -4.88 7.49
C TYR A 97 1.70 -3.82 7.64
N VAL A 98 1.68 -2.86 6.72
CA VAL A 98 0.55 -1.98 6.48
C VAL A 98 0.01 -2.29 5.09
N ILE A 99 -1.27 -2.66 5.00
CA ILE A 99 -1.93 -2.99 3.74
C ILE A 99 -3.23 -2.22 3.68
N ALA A 100 -3.33 -1.23 2.78
CA ALA A 100 -4.44 -0.29 2.82
C ALA A 100 -4.87 0.22 1.43
N ASN A 101 -6.11 0.64 1.36
CA ASN A 101 -6.66 1.41 0.25
C ASN A 101 -7.34 2.66 0.81
N PRO A 102 -6.58 3.76 1.03
CA PRO A 102 -7.15 5.00 1.56
C PRO A 102 -8.05 5.70 0.55
N PRO A 103 -8.87 6.66 0.98
CA PRO A 103 -9.61 7.54 0.08
C PRO A 103 -8.67 8.30 -0.86
N PHE A 104 -8.98 8.32 -2.17
CA PHE A 104 -8.16 9.02 -3.15
C PHE A 104 -8.40 10.52 -3.10
N ASN A 105 -7.34 11.31 -3.08
CA ASN A 105 -7.37 12.77 -3.18
C ASN A 105 -8.33 13.43 -2.16
N ASP A 106 -8.40 12.87 -0.95
CA ASP A 106 -9.25 13.41 0.11
C ASP A 106 -8.81 14.84 0.46
N SER A 107 -9.74 15.79 0.29
CA SER A 107 -9.49 17.20 0.54
C SER A 107 -9.94 17.66 1.94
N ASP A 108 -10.73 16.84 2.63
CA ASP A 108 -11.31 17.15 3.94
C ASP A 108 -10.73 16.22 5.04
N TRP A 109 -9.41 16.25 5.19
CA TRP A 109 -8.68 15.39 6.14
C TRP A 109 -8.19 16.15 7.38
N SER A 110 -8.64 17.38 7.59
CA SER A 110 -8.24 18.26 8.70
C SER A 110 -6.75 18.64 8.71
N GLY A 111 -6.17 18.78 7.52
CA GLY A 111 -4.75 19.08 7.35
C GLY A 111 -4.31 20.41 7.94
N ASP A 112 -5.22 21.38 8.07
CA ASP A 112 -5.01 22.67 8.73
C ASP A 112 -4.70 22.53 10.23
N LEU A 113 -5.36 21.59 10.90
CA LEU A 113 -5.17 21.31 12.33
C LEU A 113 -3.88 20.50 12.60
N LEU A 114 -3.38 19.80 11.60
CA LEU A 114 -2.30 18.83 11.73
C LEU A 114 -0.95 19.29 11.14
N ARG A 115 -0.76 20.59 10.89
CA ARG A 115 0.47 21.13 10.24
C ARG A 115 1.77 20.76 10.94
N LYS A 116 1.75 20.59 12.26
CA LYS A 116 2.92 20.29 13.11
C LYS A 116 2.89 18.87 13.68
N ASP A 117 2.12 17.98 13.08
CA ASP A 117 2.01 16.59 13.55
C ASP A 117 3.37 15.87 13.41
N GLY A 118 3.73 15.09 14.43
CA GLY A 118 5.00 14.37 14.49
C GLY A 118 5.16 13.25 13.45
N ARG A 119 4.09 12.86 12.75
CA ARG A 119 4.12 11.89 11.65
C ARG A 119 4.74 12.45 10.37
N TRP A 120 4.74 13.77 10.19
CA TRP A 120 5.19 14.43 8.97
C TRP A 120 6.71 14.63 8.90
N LYS A 121 7.46 13.56 9.05
CA LYS A 121 8.95 13.60 9.06
C LYS A 121 9.56 13.99 7.72
N HIS A 122 8.84 13.83 6.64
CA HIS A 122 9.30 14.12 5.27
C HIS A 122 8.67 15.38 4.68
N GLY A 123 7.96 16.13 5.49
CA GLY A 123 7.28 17.37 5.10
C GLY A 123 5.79 17.34 5.40
N ALA A 124 5.22 18.49 5.75
CA ALA A 124 3.79 18.62 6.04
C ALA A 124 2.98 18.44 4.75
N PRO A 125 2.03 17.48 4.71
CA PRO A 125 1.22 17.26 3.52
C PRO A 125 0.37 18.46 3.15
N PRO A 126 -0.04 18.62 1.88
CA PRO A 126 -0.97 19.66 1.48
C PRO A 126 -2.29 19.60 2.28
N MET A 127 -2.82 20.75 2.68
CA MET A 127 -4.10 20.80 3.42
C MET A 127 -5.26 20.24 2.60
N GLY A 128 -5.23 20.43 1.30
CA GLY A 128 -6.31 20.02 0.38
C GLY A 128 -6.11 18.64 -0.28
N ASN A 129 -5.14 17.85 0.12
CA ASN A 129 -4.95 16.49 -0.41
C ASN A 129 -4.22 15.60 0.59
N ALA A 130 -4.86 14.51 0.99
CA ALA A 130 -4.36 13.58 2.01
C ALA A 130 -3.43 12.49 1.48
N ASN A 131 -3.16 12.38 0.18
CA ASN A 131 -2.38 11.25 -0.35
C ASN A 131 -1.03 11.08 0.38
N TYR A 132 -0.28 12.16 0.55
CA TYR A 132 1.01 12.13 1.25
C TYR A 132 0.89 12.15 2.78
N ALA A 133 -0.27 12.48 3.33
CA ALA A 133 -0.58 12.24 4.73
C ALA A 133 -0.75 10.74 5.00
N TRP A 134 -1.48 10.02 4.15
CA TRP A 134 -1.62 8.57 4.23
C TRP A 134 -0.29 7.85 4.12
N ILE A 135 0.55 8.18 3.14
CA ILE A 135 1.89 7.58 3.00
C ILE A 135 2.69 7.72 4.30
N GLN A 136 2.75 8.94 4.86
CA GLN A 136 3.53 9.18 6.06
C GLN A 136 2.90 8.56 7.31
N HIS A 137 1.57 8.47 7.37
CA HIS A 137 0.86 7.74 8.43
C HIS A 137 1.20 6.24 8.39
N PHE A 138 1.22 5.62 7.20
CA PHE A 138 1.63 4.22 7.06
C PHE A 138 3.07 4.00 7.51
N LEU A 139 3.99 4.84 7.05
CA LEU A 139 5.41 4.77 7.43
C LEU A 139 5.62 4.97 8.93
N TYR A 140 4.86 5.87 9.56
CA TYR A 140 4.90 6.09 11.01
C TYR A 140 4.56 4.81 11.79
N HIS A 141 3.61 4.03 11.29
CA HIS A 141 3.16 2.79 11.92
C HIS A 141 3.96 1.55 11.54
N LEU A 142 4.98 1.64 10.71
CA LEU A 142 5.86 0.52 10.43
C LEU A 142 6.93 0.36 11.52
N ASN A 143 7.20 -0.89 11.90
CA ASN A 143 8.37 -1.23 12.70
C ASN A 143 9.67 -1.07 11.86
N PRO A 144 10.88 -1.18 12.45
CA PRO A 144 12.13 -0.94 11.73
C PRO A 144 12.38 -1.82 10.50
N THR A 145 11.74 -2.98 10.41
CA THR A 145 11.82 -3.91 9.26
C THR A 145 10.51 -4.06 8.53
N GLY A 146 9.51 -3.24 8.87
CA GLY A 146 8.17 -3.31 8.33
C GLY A 146 8.06 -2.89 6.86
N GLN A 147 7.01 -3.38 6.23
CA GLN A 147 6.68 -3.14 4.83
C GLN A 147 5.24 -2.65 4.69
N ALA A 148 5.01 -1.76 3.73
CA ALA A 148 3.68 -1.30 3.39
C ALA A 148 3.38 -1.53 1.91
N GLY A 149 2.15 -1.90 1.61
CA GLY A 149 1.60 -1.93 0.26
C GLY A 149 0.22 -1.26 0.27
N PHE A 150 0.01 -0.29 -0.59
CA PHE A 150 -1.23 0.47 -0.60
C PHE A 150 -1.57 1.04 -1.97
N VAL A 151 -2.84 1.38 -2.13
CA VAL A 151 -3.38 1.96 -3.35
C VAL A 151 -3.43 3.48 -3.25
N LEU A 152 -3.00 4.19 -4.27
CA LEU A 152 -3.19 5.63 -4.41
C LEU A 152 -3.62 6.00 -5.82
N ALA A 153 -4.17 7.20 -5.98
CA ALA A 153 -4.38 7.80 -7.29
C ALA A 153 -3.04 7.95 -8.04
N LYS A 154 -3.05 7.66 -9.34
CA LYS A 154 -1.84 7.75 -10.19
C LYS A 154 -1.18 9.12 -10.15
N GLY A 155 -1.95 10.19 -9.95
CA GLY A 155 -1.44 11.55 -9.80
C GLY A 155 -0.40 11.71 -8.68
N SER A 156 -0.45 10.84 -7.65
CA SER A 156 0.55 10.83 -6.57
C SER A 156 1.99 10.60 -7.05
N LEU A 157 2.16 9.93 -8.19
CA LEU A 157 3.48 9.60 -8.76
C LEU A 157 4.19 10.81 -9.37
N THR A 158 3.45 11.83 -9.76
CA THR A 158 3.96 12.98 -10.55
C THR A 158 3.64 14.34 -9.97
N SER A 159 2.65 14.45 -9.09
CA SER A 159 2.20 15.74 -8.55
C SER A 159 3.33 16.50 -7.87
N LYS A 160 3.39 17.81 -8.14
CA LYS A 160 4.28 18.78 -7.49
C LYS A 160 3.49 19.83 -6.72
N SER A 161 2.16 19.72 -6.74
CA SER A 161 1.24 20.69 -6.14
C SER A 161 1.46 20.79 -4.63
N SER A 162 1.51 22.04 -4.14
CA SER A 162 1.53 22.33 -2.69
C SER A 162 2.59 21.55 -1.88
N GLY A 163 3.75 21.29 -2.47
CA GLY A 163 4.88 20.61 -1.81
C GLY A 163 4.88 19.09 -1.91
N GLU A 164 3.94 18.45 -2.60
CA GLU A 164 3.93 16.99 -2.77
C GLU A 164 5.21 16.46 -3.44
N GLY A 165 5.75 17.20 -4.42
CA GLY A 165 7.01 16.83 -5.06
C GLY A 165 8.20 16.79 -4.10
N ASP A 166 8.27 17.71 -3.15
CA ASP A 166 9.32 17.76 -2.14
C ASP A 166 9.22 16.62 -1.16
N ILE A 167 8.00 16.26 -0.73
CA ILE A 167 7.77 15.10 0.14
C ILE A 167 8.15 13.82 -0.60
N ARG A 168 7.76 13.66 -1.86
CA ARG A 168 8.13 12.49 -2.67
C ARG A 168 9.64 12.38 -2.83
N LYS A 169 10.32 13.47 -3.11
CA LYS A 169 11.79 13.53 -3.14
C LYS A 169 12.39 13.08 -1.81
N ALA A 170 11.91 13.62 -0.69
CA ALA A 170 12.40 13.26 0.65
C ALA A 170 12.20 11.75 0.96
N LEU A 171 11.08 11.16 0.56
CA LEU A 171 10.81 9.73 0.72
C LEU A 171 11.76 8.86 -0.11
N ILE A 172 12.05 9.26 -1.34
CA ILE A 172 12.97 8.56 -2.24
C ILE A 172 14.41 8.65 -1.71
N GLU A 173 14.86 9.84 -1.30
CA GLU A 173 16.18 10.05 -0.72
C GLU A 173 16.37 9.32 0.61
N ALA A 174 15.29 9.15 1.39
CA ALA A 174 15.28 8.33 2.60
C ALA A 174 15.24 6.81 2.32
N ARG A 175 15.25 6.38 1.04
CA ARG A 175 15.28 4.97 0.62
C ARG A 175 14.07 4.15 1.11
N LEU A 176 12.90 4.78 1.19
CA LEU A 176 11.68 4.15 1.70
C LEU A 176 10.81 3.52 0.61
N ILE A 177 10.93 3.95 -0.64
CA ILE A 177 10.14 3.44 -1.76
C ILE A 177 10.83 2.20 -2.34
N ASP A 178 10.10 1.08 -2.38
CA ASP A 178 10.62 -0.22 -2.85
C ASP A 178 10.13 -0.55 -4.27
N CYS A 179 8.83 -0.44 -4.51
CA CYS A 179 8.23 -0.77 -5.80
C CYS A 179 7.01 0.10 -6.10
N ILE A 180 6.81 0.40 -7.37
CA ILE A 180 5.61 1.06 -7.91
C ILE A 180 4.99 0.17 -8.98
N VAL A 181 3.67 -0.08 -8.88
CA VAL A 181 2.90 -0.80 -9.90
C VAL A 181 1.87 0.13 -10.48
N ASN A 182 1.92 0.35 -11.80
CA ASN A 182 0.92 1.12 -12.53
C ASN A 182 -0.23 0.21 -12.93
N LEU A 183 -1.44 0.49 -12.44
CA LEU A 183 -2.60 -0.37 -12.63
C LEU A 183 -3.36 -0.04 -13.93
N PRO A 184 -4.04 -1.03 -14.55
CA PRO A 184 -4.94 -0.79 -15.68
C PRO A 184 -6.17 0.02 -15.24
N PRO A 185 -6.83 0.70 -16.18
CA PRO A 185 -8.10 1.38 -15.91
C PRO A 185 -9.23 0.37 -15.64
N LYS A 186 -10.31 0.85 -15.05
CA LYS A 186 -11.56 0.10 -14.80
C LYS A 186 -11.49 -1.03 -13.78
N LEU A 187 -10.43 -1.08 -12.96
CA LEU A 187 -10.38 -2.03 -11.84
C LEU A 187 -11.35 -1.63 -10.71
N PHE A 188 -11.54 -0.34 -10.49
CA PHE A 188 -12.38 0.16 -9.39
C PHE A 188 -13.79 0.52 -9.90
N LEU A 189 -14.82 -0.02 -9.24
CA LEU A 189 -16.22 0.18 -9.64
C LEU A 189 -16.69 1.62 -9.41
N ASN A 190 -16.24 2.24 -8.33
CA ASN A 190 -16.76 3.51 -7.84
C ASN A 190 -15.93 4.73 -8.25
N THR A 191 -14.86 4.53 -8.99
CA THR A 191 -14.04 5.62 -9.50
C THR A 191 -13.39 5.25 -10.83
N GLN A 192 -13.29 6.25 -11.70
CA GLN A 192 -12.52 6.15 -12.94
C GLN A 192 -11.12 6.73 -12.80
N ILE A 193 -10.74 7.21 -11.61
CA ILE A 193 -9.42 7.76 -11.32
C ILE A 193 -8.39 6.64 -11.53
N PRO A 194 -7.39 6.84 -12.40
CA PRO A 194 -6.31 5.88 -12.57
C PRO A 194 -5.56 5.68 -11.24
N ALA A 195 -5.33 4.44 -10.88
CA ALA A 195 -4.69 4.07 -9.63
C ALA A 195 -3.33 3.39 -9.86
N CYS A 196 -2.53 3.40 -8.80
CA CYS A 196 -1.24 2.71 -8.73
C CYS A 196 -1.08 2.07 -7.36
N LEU A 197 -0.15 1.11 -7.26
CA LEU A 197 0.28 0.54 -5.99
C LEU A 197 1.64 1.11 -5.61
N TRP A 198 1.77 1.45 -4.35
CA TRP A 198 3.01 1.82 -3.71
C TRP A 198 3.44 0.72 -2.76
N PHE A 199 4.71 0.33 -2.83
CA PHE A 199 5.33 -0.55 -1.85
C PHE A 199 6.47 0.20 -1.19
N CYS A 200 6.43 0.26 0.14
CA CYS A 200 7.45 0.91 0.96
C CYS A 200 8.10 -0.12 1.88
N SER A 201 9.38 0.06 2.17
CA SER A 201 10.13 -0.74 3.13
C SER A 201 10.95 0.17 4.03
N ARG A 202 10.86 -0.02 5.34
CA ARG A 202 11.63 0.77 6.31
C ARG A 202 13.12 0.49 6.22
N ASN A 203 13.51 -0.71 5.83
CA ASN A 203 14.90 -1.10 5.65
C ASN A 203 15.05 -2.07 4.47
N LYS A 204 15.55 -1.57 3.38
CA LYS A 204 15.77 -2.34 2.14
C LYS A 204 17.06 -3.17 2.15
N ALA A 205 17.81 -3.15 3.25
CA ALA A 205 19.04 -3.90 3.48
C ALA A 205 19.00 -4.69 4.79
N ASN A 206 17.82 -5.24 5.16
CA ASN A 206 17.59 -5.90 6.46
C ASN A 206 18.07 -7.36 6.55
N GLY A 207 18.66 -7.89 5.49
CA GLY A 207 19.16 -9.27 5.42
C GLY A 207 18.10 -10.33 5.12
N LYS A 208 16.80 -10.01 5.21
CA LYS A 208 15.71 -10.92 4.79
C LYS A 208 15.66 -11.08 3.27
N PHE A 209 15.91 -9.99 2.55
CA PHE A 209 15.97 -9.94 1.10
C PHE A 209 17.34 -9.41 0.66
N ARG A 210 17.63 -9.39 -0.65
CA ARG A 210 18.84 -8.76 -1.14
C ARG A 210 18.86 -7.26 -0.80
N ASN A 211 20.03 -6.68 -0.73
CA ASN A 211 20.17 -5.23 -0.57
C ASN A 211 19.67 -4.50 -1.83
N ARG A 212 18.61 -3.67 -1.67
CA ARG A 212 17.96 -2.90 -2.73
C ARG A 212 17.94 -1.40 -2.41
N ILE A 213 18.82 -0.98 -1.50
CA ILE A 213 18.73 0.37 -0.92
C ILE A 213 18.75 1.49 -1.98
N ASP A 214 19.49 1.31 -3.05
CA ASP A 214 19.66 2.31 -4.11
C ASP A 214 18.87 1.99 -5.39
N GLU A 215 17.83 1.16 -5.28
CA GLU A 215 17.00 0.77 -6.40
C GLU A 215 15.51 0.91 -6.09
N ILE A 216 14.71 1.18 -7.12
CA ILE A 216 13.23 1.10 -7.09
C ILE A 216 12.78 0.24 -8.26
N LEU A 217 11.92 -0.73 -8.00
CA LEU A 217 11.28 -1.51 -9.05
C LEU A 217 10.05 -0.81 -9.59
N PHE A 218 9.94 -0.72 -10.91
CA PHE A 218 8.76 -0.22 -11.61
C PHE A 218 8.11 -1.34 -12.41
N ILE A 219 6.81 -1.53 -12.23
CA ILE A 219 6.01 -2.51 -12.98
C ILE A 219 4.86 -1.79 -13.68
N ASP A 220 4.78 -1.93 -14.99
CA ASP A 220 3.68 -1.40 -15.79
C ASP A 220 2.66 -2.51 -16.09
N ALA A 221 1.60 -2.57 -15.27
CA ALA A 221 0.52 -3.53 -15.42
C ALA A 221 -0.68 -2.99 -16.22
N ARG A 222 -0.57 -1.84 -16.89
CA ARG A 222 -1.70 -1.21 -17.60
C ARG A 222 -2.34 -2.08 -18.66
N ASN A 223 -1.60 -3.00 -19.25
CA ASN A 223 -2.07 -3.89 -20.31
C ASN A 223 -2.55 -5.26 -19.78
N LEU A 224 -2.47 -5.51 -18.48
CA LEU A 224 -2.94 -6.73 -17.86
C LEU A 224 -4.43 -6.67 -17.49
N GLY A 225 -4.97 -7.82 -17.13
CA GLY A 225 -6.36 -7.98 -16.76
C GLY A 225 -7.29 -8.15 -17.95
N TYR A 226 -8.47 -8.64 -17.67
CA TYR A 226 -9.53 -8.89 -18.65
C TYR A 226 -10.81 -8.14 -18.27
N LEU A 227 -11.63 -7.82 -19.27
CA LEU A 227 -12.91 -7.14 -19.05
C LEU A 227 -13.98 -8.16 -18.66
N ILE A 228 -14.52 -8.04 -17.44
CA ILE A 228 -15.72 -8.79 -17.01
C ILE A 228 -16.95 -8.27 -17.77
N ASN A 229 -16.99 -6.94 -17.99
CA ASN A 229 -18.00 -6.24 -18.74
C ASN A 229 -17.41 -4.93 -19.31
N ARG A 230 -18.23 -4.14 -20.00
CA ARG A 230 -17.76 -2.87 -20.64
C ARG A 230 -17.15 -1.87 -19.65
N ARG A 231 -17.46 -1.97 -18.35
CA ARG A 231 -17.08 -0.99 -17.32
C ARG A 231 -16.09 -1.53 -16.29
N THR A 232 -15.92 -2.86 -16.20
CA THR A 232 -15.17 -3.49 -15.12
C THR A 232 -14.10 -4.42 -15.66
N ARG A 233 -12.90 -4.27 -15.15
CA ARG A 233 -11.73 -5.13 -15.40
C ARG A 233 -11.36 -5.87 -14.12
N GLU A 234 -10.77 -7.04 -14.27
CA GLU A 234 -10.22 -7.84 -13.17
C GLU A 234 -8.89 -8.45 -13.60
N PHE A 235 -8.00 -8.67 -12.62
CA PHE A 235 -6.80 -9.48 -12.85
C PHE A 235 -7.15 -10.96 -12.79
N SER A 236 -6.57 -11.75 -13.69
CA SER A 236 -6.55 -13.20 -13.58
C SER A 236 -5.50 -13.65 -12.54
N GLU A 237 -5.53 -14.92 -12.16
CA GLU A 237 -4.50 -15.51 -11.30
C GLU A 237 -3.11 -15.42 -11.96
N GLU A 238 -3.02 -15.57 -13.28
CA GLU A 238 -1.80 -15.43 -14.06
C GLU A 238 -1.28 -13.99 -14.06
N ASP A 239 -2.15 -13.00 -14.15
CA ASP A 239 -1.77 -11.59 -14.05
C ASP A 239 -1.20 -11.26 -12.67
N ILE A 240 -1.85 -11.71 -11.60
CA ILE A 240 -1.39 -11.54 -10.21
C ILE A 240 -0.03 -12.21 -10.04
N ALA A 241 0.12 -13.46 -10.51
CA ALA A 241 1.37 -14.20 -10.43
C ALA A 241 2.49 -13.48 -11.21
N ALA A 242 2.23 -12.99 -12.42
CA ALA A 242 3.22 -12.28 -13.21
C ALA A 242 3.78 -11.04 -12.48
N ILE A 243 2.91 -10.25 -11.87
CA ILE A 243 3.32 -9.06 -11.11
C ILE A 243 4.04 -9.46 -9.81
N ALA A 244 3.45 -10.37 -9.02
CA ALA A 244 4.00 -10.78 -7.75
C ALA A 244 5.35 -11.50 -7.90
N ASP A 245 5.49 -12.41 -8.87
CA ASP A 245 6.74 -13.13 -9.14
C ASP A 245 7.85 -12.18 -9.60
N THR A 246 7.53 -11.16 -10.39
CA THR A 246 8.49 -10.11 -10.77
C THR A 246 9.06 -9.42 -9.54
N TYR A 247 8.20 -9.02 -8.60
CA TYR A 247 8.63 -8.40 -7.35
C TYR A 247 9.44 -9.37 -6.47
N HIS A 248 9.00 -10.62 -6.33
CA HIS A 248 9.69 -11.63 -5.55
C HIS A 248 11.07 -11.96 -6.13
N ASN A 249 11.16 -12.17 -7.45
CA ASN A 249 12.44 -12.41 -8.12
C ASN A 249 13.40 -11.23 -7.97
N TRP A 250 12.89 -9.99 -8.04
CA TRP A 250 13.71 -8.81 -7.88
C TRP A 250 14.27 -8.65 -6.46
N ARG A 251 13.48 -8.95 -5.43
CA ARG A 251 13.88 -8.73 -4.03
C ARG A 251 14.58 -9.91 -3.38
N ASN A 252 14.40 -11.14 -3.88
CA ASN A 252 15.00 -12.32 -3.28
C ASN A 252 16.47 -12.48 -3.70
N PRO A 253 17.38 -12.94 -2.77
CA PRO A 253 18.80 -13.07 -3.07
C PRO A 253 19.11 -14.01 -4.24
N ASN A 254 18.31 -15.06 -4.41
CA ASN A 254 18.44 -16.07 -5.46
C ASN A 254 17.36 -15.92 -6.54
N GLY A 255 16.72 -14.76 -6.63
CA GLY A 255 15.70 -14.48 -7.63
C GLY A 255 16.29 -14.29 -9.02
N ASP A 256 15.57 -14.75 -10.03
CA ASP A 256 15.93 -14.61 -11.43
C ASP A 256 15.18 -13.42 -12.03
N TYR A 257 15.66 -12.22 -11.74
CA TYR A 257 15.04 -10.97 -12.21
C TYR A 257 15.83 -10.38 -13.38
N GLU A 258 15.11 -10.04 -14.43
CA GLU A 258 15.60 -9.22 -15.54
C GLU A 258 14.59 -8.14 -15.89
N ASP A 259 15.08 -6.99 -16.37
CA ASP A 259 14.23 -5.94 -16.92
C ASP A 259 13.50 -6.46 -18.16
N VAL A 260 12.20 -6.22 -18.26
CA VAL A 260 11.38 -6.60 -19.41
C VAL A 260 10.79 -5.35 -20.05
N LYS A 261 11.23 -5.05 -21.27
CA LYS A 261 10.77 -3.87 -22.01
C LYS A 261 9.23 -3.81 -22.08
N GLY A 262 8.67 -2.69 -21.65
CA GLY A 262 7.23 -2.45 -21.64
C GLY A 262 6.47 -3.12 -20.48
N PHE A 263 7.19 -3.77 -19.54
CA PHE A 263 6.57 -4.39 -18.37
C PHE A 263 7.25 -4.02 -17.05
N CYS A 264 8.55 -4.23 -16.88
CA CYS A 264 9.23 -3.92 -15.63
C CYS A 264 10.66 -3.43 -15.83
N ALA A 265 11.10 -2.58 -14.93
CA ALA A 265 12.49 -2.11 -14.87
C ALA A 265 12.90 -1.78 -13.43
N SER A 266 14.12 -2.16 -13.07
CA SER A 266 14.76 -1.74 -11.84
C SER A 266 15.59 -0.48 -12.11
N ALA A 267 15.18 0.64 -11.53
CA ALA A 267 15.89 1.90 -11.72
C ALA A 267 16.74 2.25 -10.50
N SER A 268 17.95 2.76 -10.74
CA SER A 268 18.78 3.32 -9.68
C SER A 268 18.17 4.62 -9.14
N ILE A 269 18.50 4.98 -7.91
CA ILE A 269 18.08 6.25 -7.32
C ILE A 269 18.59 7.42 -8.14
N GLU A 270 19.82 7.36 -8.68
CA GLU A 270 20.39 8.37 -9.57
C GLU A 270 19.51 8.58 -10.81
N ARG A 271 19.02 7.48 -11.40
CA ARG A 271 18.11 7.58 -12.55
C ARG A 271 16.79 8.23 -12.19
N VAL A 272 16.24 7.93 -11.01
CA VAL A 272 15.01 8.57 -10.52
C VAL A 272 15.23 10.05 -10.25
N GLN A 273 16.39 10.45 -9.74
CA GLN A 273 16.80 11.87 -9.56
C GLN A 273 16.88 12.60 -10.90
N GLU A 274 17.52 12.01 -11.91
CA GLU A 274 17.60 12.57 -13.26
C GLU A 274 16.21 12.81 -13.88
N LEU A 275 15.23 11.98 -13.52
CA LEU A 275 13.83 12.10 -13.93
C LEU A 275 12.99 12.97 -12.98
N ASP A 276 13.64 13.83 -12.20
CA ASP A 276 13.00 14.80 -11.30
C ASP A 276 12.07 14.14 -10.28
N TYR A 277 12.48 12.97 -9.75
CA TYR A 277 11.76 12.19 -8.74
C TYR A 277 10.33 11.80 -9.14
N VAL A 278 10.06 11.69 -10.41
CA VAL A 278 8.81 11.14 -10.94
C VAL A 278 8.85 9.61 -10.84
N LEU A 279 7.76 9.00 -10.37
CA LEU A 279 7.66 7.56 -10.12
C LEU A 279 6.75 6.85 -11.13
N THR A 280 6.60 7.37 -12.34
CA THR A 280 5.76 6.75 -13.37
C THR A 280 6.55 5.68 -14.12
N PRO A 281 6.09 4.42 -14.13
CA PRO A 281 6.65 3.39 -15.00
C PRO A 281 6.40 3.72 -16.48
N GLY A 282 7.43 3.73 -17.30
CA GLY A 282 7.35 3.93 -18.75
C GLY A 282 7.50 5.35 -19.20
#